data_02a439bce2f104a3c160dad060d80a97
#
_entry.id   02a439bce2f104a3c160dad060d80a97
#
_cell.length_a   1.000
_cell.length_b   1.000
_cell.length_c   1.000
_cell.angle_alpha   90.00
_cell.angle_beta   90.00
_cell.angle_gamma   90.00
#
_symmetry.space_group_name_H-M   'P 1'
#
loop_
_entity.id
_entity.type
_entity.pdbx_description
1 polymer ?
#
loop_
_entity_poly.entity_id
_entity_poly.type
_entity_poly.pdbx_seq_one_letter_code
_entity_poly.pdbx_strand_id
1 'polypeptide(L)'
;SLGGQCARRWFDEGDTSHLVNLGKYVSAMLAAGAKVAYEKDRSLASLSLLVAVSSGATVYQLYWDFVKDWGLLQPNSKNPWLRNDLILRRKSIYYLSMGLNLVLRLAWLQTIIHPNFGSLDSRVTSFFLAALEVIRRGHWNFYRLENEHLNNAGKFRAVKTVPLPFHEVDDD
;
A
#
# COMPACT_ATOMS: atom_id res chain seq x y z
N SER A 1 -15.41 4.38 -9.32
CA SER A 1 -14.09 4.57 -8.72
C SER A 1 -13.96 3.68 -7.48
N LEU A 2 -12.74 3.26 -7.15
CA LEU A 2 -12.45 2.40 -5.98
C LEU A 2 -12.95 3.02 -4.66
N GLY A 3 -12.84 4.35 -4.52
CA GLY A 3 -13.38 5.05 -3.35
C GLY A 3 -14.90 4.93 -3.22
N GLY A 4 -15.64 5.00 -4.33
CA GLY A 4 -17.09 4.80 -4.33
C GLY A 4 -17.51 3.37 -3.93
N GLN A 5 -16.72 2.37 -4.32
CA GLN A 5 -16.95 0.98 -3.88
C GLN A 5 -16.72 0.80 -2.38
N CYS A 6 -15.68 1.45 -1.81
CA CYS A 6 -15.44 1.41 -0.37
C CYS A 6 -16.58 2.09 0.42
N ALA A 7 -17.08 3.24 -0.05
CA ALA A 7 -18.19 3.93 0.57
C ALA A 7 -19.48 3.07 0.54
N ARG A 8 -19.78 2.43 -0.59
CA ARG A 8 -20.92 1.54 -0.73
C ARG A 8 -20.82 0.32 0.18
N ARG A 9 -19.66 -0.35 0.22
CA ARG A 9 -19.45 -1.50 1.12
C ARG A 9 -19.58 -1.12 2.59
N TRP A 10 -19.06 0.05 2.97
CA TRP A 10 -19.26 0.54 4.34
C TRP A 10 -20.74 0.70 4.68
N PHE A 11 -21.52 1.26 3.75
CA PHE A 11 -22.97 1.43 3.94
C PHE A 11 -23.70 0.09 4.02
N ASP A 12 -23.31 -0.89 3.18
CA ASP A 12 -23.97 -2.20 3.09
C ASP A 12 -23.56 -3.15 4.23
N GLU A 13 -22.30 -3.13 4.64
CA GLU A 13 -21.70 -4.09 5.59
C GLU A 13 -21.49 -3.51 6.99
N GLY A 14 -21.53 -2.18 7.17
CA GLY A 14 -21.30 -1.50 8.45
C GLY A 14 -19.87 -1.58 8.97
N ASP A 15 -18.93 -2.17 8.22
CA ASP A 15 -17.54 -2.35 8.63
C ASP A 15 -16.73 -1.06 8.45
N THR A 16 -16.20 -0.54 9.57
CA THR A 16 -15.36 0.67 9.61
C THR A 16 -14.07 0.52 8.83
N SER A 17 -13.61 -0.70 8.54
CA SER A 17 -12.41 -0.95 7.73
C SER A 17 -12.54 -0.38 6.31
N HIS A 18 -13.75 -0.41 5.75
CA HIS A 18 -14.05 0.18 4.44
C HIS A 18 -13.97 1.71 4.46
N LEU A 19 -14.37 2.34 5.57
CA LEU A 19 -14.27 3.79 5.75
C LEU A 19 -12.80 4.23 5.85
N VAL A 20 -11.99 3.48 6.60
CA VAL A 20 -10.56 3.74 6.70
C VAL A 20 -9.87 3.55 5.35
N ASN A 21 -10.26 2.53 4.57
CA ASN A 21 -9.76 2.36 3.20
C ASN A 21 -10.18 3.50 2.26
N LEU A 22 -11.40 4.03 2.41
CA LEU A 22 -11.85 5.23 1.69
C LEU A 22 -10.96 6.43 1.99
N GLY A 23 -10.57 6.63 3.26
CA GLY A 23 -9.64 7.69 3.67
C GLY A 23 -8.32 7.68 2.91
N LYS A 24 -7.78 6.50 2.58
CA LYS A 24 -6.59 6.35 1.73
C LYS A 24 -6.79 6.95 0.33
N TYR A 25 -7.92 6.71 -0.29
CA TYR A 25 -8.21 7.26 -1.62
C TYR A 25 -8.48 8.76 -1.56
N VAL A 26 -9.20 9.24 -0.53
CA VAL A 26 -9.44 10.67 -0.32
C VAL A 26 -8.13 11.42 -0.10
N SER A 27 -7.21 10.90 0.73
CA SER A 27 -5.91 11.53 0.95
C SER A 27 -5.07 11.63 -0.33
N ALA A 28 -5.13 10.60 -1.19
CA ALA A 28 -4.46 10.64 -2.48
C ALA A 28 -5.06 11.68 -3.44
N MET A 29 -6.38 11.83 -3.46
CA MET A 29 -7.08 12.84 -4.25
C MET A 29 -6.74 14.26 -3.77
N LEU A 30 -6.71 14.50 -2.45
CA LEU A 30 -6.32 15.78 -1.88
C LEU A 30 -4.87 16.14 -2.22
N ALA A 31 -3.94 15.17 -2.15
CA ALA A 31 -2.55 15.39 -2.55
C ALA A 31 -2.42 15.74 -4.04
N ALA A 32 -3.17 15.05 -4.90
CA ALA A 32 -3.21 15.37 -6.34
C ALA A 32 -3.79 16.77 -6.59
N GLY A 33 -4.85 17.15 -5.90
CA GLY A 33 -5.44 18.50 -5.98
C GLY A 33 -4.47 19.59 -5.52
N ALA A 34 -3.77 19.36 -4.40
CA ALA A 34 -2.74 20.28 -3.90
C ALA A 34 -1.58 20.45 -4.88
N LYS A 35 -1.18 19.37 -5.57
CA LYS A 35 -0.17 19.42 -6.63
C LYS A 35 -0.63 20.32 -7.80
N VAL A 36 -1.85 20.13 -8.30
CA VAL A 36 -2.41 20.96 -9.38
C VAL A 36 -2.52 22.43 -8.95
N ALA A 37 -2.91 22.70 -7.71
CA ALA A 37 -2.95 24.06 -7.17
C ALA A 37 -1.56 24.70 -7.18
N TYR A 38 -0.54 23.98 -6.75
CA TYR A 38 0.84 24.47 -6.76
C TYR A 38 1.39 24.67 -8.19
N GLU A 39 1.02 23.83 -9.15
CA GLU A 39 1.42 24.00 -10.56
C GLU A 39 0.82 25.27 -11.19
N LYS A 40 -0.38 25.65 -10.77
CA LYS A 40 -1.07 26.88 -11.25
C LYS A 40 -0.57 28.15 -10.57
N ASP A 41 -0.41 28.10 -9.27
CA ASP A 41 0.03 29.22 -8.45
C ASP A 41 1.18 28.77 -7.55
N ARG A 42 2.41 29.14 -7.95
CA ARG A 42 3.65 28.80 -7.22
C ARG A 42 3.88 29.71 -6.04
N SER A 43 2.82 29.99 -5.27
CA SER A 43 2.92 30.76 -4.03
C SER A 43 3.45 29.93 -2.87
N LEU A 44 3.95 30.60 -1.84
CA LEU A 44 4.39 29.92 -0.61
C LEU A 44 3.23 29.19 0.08
N ALA A 45 2.01 29.73 -0.04
CA ALA A 45 0.82 29.13 0.52
C ALA A 45 0.48 27.79 -0.17
N SER A 46 0.49 27.76 -1.51
CA SER A 46 0.23 26.53 -2.27
C SER A 46 1.33 25.50 -2.06
N LEU A 47 2.60 25.91 -1.91
CA LEU A 47 3.71 25.04 -1.57
C LEU A 47 3.50 24.39 -0.18
N SER A 48 3.17 25.20 0.83
CA SER A 48 2.94 24.67 2.19
C SER A 48 1.76 23.69 2.24
N LEU A 49 0.69 23.99 1.51
CA LEU A 49 -0.45 23.10 1.36
C LEU A 49 -0.04 21.78 0.70
N LEU A 50 0.72 21.84 -0.40
CA LEU A 50 1.23 20.65 -1.10
C LEU A 50 2.08 19.79 -0.16
N VAL A 51 3.03 20.38 0.57
CA VAL A 51 3.90 19.65 1.50
C VAL A 51 3.08 19.00 2.61
N ALA A 52 2.18 19.75 3.26
CA ALA A 52 1.40 19.23 4.37
C ALA A 52 0.48 18.07 3.95
N VAL A 53 -0.30 18.27 2.88
CA VAL A 53 -1.26 17.26 2.41
C VAL A 53 -0.54 16.03 1.83
N SER A 54 0.53 16.22 1.05
CA SER A 54 1.27 15.10 0.46
C SER A 54 2.05 14.30 1.50
N SER A 55 2.59 14.95 2.52
CA SER A 55 3.24 14.25 3.65
C SER A 55 2.23 13.43 4.44
N GLY A 56 1.07 14.00 4.79
CA GLY A 56 0.01 13.27 5.47
C GLY A 56 -0.50 12.08 4.65
N ALA A 57 -0.75 12.28 3.35
CA ALA A 57 -1.16 11.21 2.45
C ALA A 57 -0.09 10.11 2.34
N THR A 58 1.20 10.47 2.26
CA THR A 58 2.32 9.52 2.18
C THR A 58 2.39 8.66 3.44
N VAL A 59 2.34 9.27 4.63
CA VAL A 59 2.37 8.54 5.91
C VAL A 59 1.18 7.58 6.00
N TYR A 60 -0.02 8.05 5.67
CA TYR A 60 -1.22 7.23 5.70
C TYR A 60 -1.14 6.03 4.75
N GLN A 61 -0.66 6.26 3.54
CA GLN A 61 -0.50 5.21 2.53
C GLN A 61 0.59 4.21 2.89
N LEU A 62 1.72 4.65 3.49
CA LEU A 62 2.77 3.77 3.99
C LEU A 62 2.28 2.90 5.14
N TYR A 63 1.54 3.49 6.09
CA TYR A 63 0.89 2.72 7.16
C TYR A 63 -0.02 1.63 6.56
N TRP A 64 -0.82 1.99 5.56
CA TRP A 64 -1.72 1.04 4.92
C TRP A 64 -0.96 -0.08 4.23
N ASP A 65 0.05 0.27 3.42
CA ASP A 65 0.87 -0.71 2.71
C ASP A 65 1.53 -1.71 3.67
N PHE A 66 2.20 -1.21 4.71
CA PHE A 66 2.98 -2.06 5.59
C PHE A 66 2.12 -2.85 6.58
N VAL A 67 1.13 -2.21 7.20
CA VAL A 67 0.35 -2.82 8.28
C VAL A 67 -0.84 -3.60 7.74
N LYS A 68 -1.62 -3.01 6.83
CA LYS A 68 -2.86 -3.64 6.34
C LYS A 68 -2.63 -4.58 5.18
N ASP A 69 -1.91 -4.12 4.15
CA ASP A 69 -1.73 -4.91 2.93
C ASP A 69 -0.62 -5.96 3.07
N TRP A 70 0.50 -5.65 3.71
CA TRP A 70 1.62 -6.58 3.89
C TRP A 70 1.61 -7.33 5.22
N GLY A 71 0.82 -6.89 6.20
CA GLY A 71 0.75 -7.50 7.53
C GLY A 71 2.07 -7.42 8.30
N LEU A 72 2.93 -6.45 8.00
CA LEU A 72 4.21 -6.21 8.67
C LEU A 72 4.04 -5.29 9.88
N LEU A 73 5.16 -4.88 10.48
CA LEU A 73 5.23 -4.01 11.66
C LEU A 73 4.48 -4.57 12.87
N GLN A 74 4.45 -5.89 13.03
CA GLN A 74 3.85 -6.54 14.20
C GLN A 74 4.81 -6.46 15.39
N PRO A 75 4.45 -5.76 16.49
CA PRO A 75 5.37 -5.55 17.62
C PRO A 75 5.68 -6.84 18.37
N ASN A 76 4.75 -7.81 18.37
CA ASN A 76 4.87 -9.07 19.10
C ASN A 76 5.30 -10.25 18.23
N SER A 77 5.85 -9.98 17.03
CA SER A 77 6.29 -11.06 16.14
C SER A 77 7.67 -11.59 16.54
N LYS A 78 7.93 -12.86 16.21
CA LYS A 78 9.27 -13.48 16.35
C LYS A 78 10.35 -12.79 15.51
N ASN A 79 9.93 -12.06 14.49
CA ASN A 79 10.80 -11.31 13.60
C ASN A 79 10.60 -9.82 13.85
N PRO A 80 11.62 -9.05 14.28
CA PRO A 80 11.48 -7.62 14.57
C PRO A 80 10.84 -6.86 13.40
N TRP A 81 9.73 -6.16 13.65
CA TRP A 81 9.02 -5.34 12.66
C TRP A 81 8.48 -6.08 11.43
N LEU A 82 8.52 -7.41 11.43
CA LEU A 82 7.94 -8.26 10.40
C LEU A 82 6.79 -9.08 11.01
N ARG A 83 6.25 -10.02 10.25
CA ARG A 83 5.25 -10.99 10.74
C ARG A 83 5.92 -12.31 11.14
N ASN A 84 5.19 -13.17 11.83
CA ASN A 84 5.72 -14.46 12.31
C ASN A 84 6.10 -15.40 11.17
N ASP A 85 5.22 -15.53 10.18
CA ASP A 85 5.40 -16.43 9.04
C ASP A 85 5.80 -15.63 7.81
N LEU A 86 6.90 -16.04 7.19
CA LEU A 86 7.49 -15.43 6.01
C LEU A 86 7.68 -16.51 4.95
N ILE A 87 7.25 -16.26 3.71
CA ILE A 87 7.49 -17.17 2.58
C ILE A 87 8.95 -17.07 2.15
N LEU A 88 9.49 -15.84 2.08
CA LEU A 88 10.89 -15.64 1.72
C LEU A 88 11.79 -15.91 2.92
N ARG A 89 12.79 -16.78 2.73
CA ARG A 89 13.74 -17.18 3.79
C ARG A 89 14.62 -16.02 4.30
N ARG A 90 14.92 -15.05 3.45
CA ARG A 90 15.80 -13.94 3.78
C ARG A 90 15.01 -12.73 4.26
N LYS A 91 15.05 -12.44 5.55
CA LYS A 91 14.39 -11.29 6.17
C LYS A 91 14.84 -9.93 5.59
N SER A 92 16.11 -9.83 5.15
CA SER A 92 16.66 -8.61 4.55
C SER A 92 15.88 -8.16 3.31
N ILE A 93 15.27 -9.08 2.56
CA ILE A 93 14.47 -8.75 1.38
C ILE A 93 13.24 -7.91 1.79
N TYR A 94 12.58 -8.25 2.91
CA TYR A 94 11.42 -7.49 3.41
C TYR A 94 11.81 -6.07 3.81
N TYR A 95 12.94 -5.89 4.53
CA TYR A 95 13.42 -4.55 4.92
C TYR A 95 13.81 -3.72 3.70
N LEU A 96 14.49 -4.33 2.73
CA LEU A 96 14.83 -3.66 1.47
C LEU A 96 13.57 -3.24 0.71
N SER A 97 12.56 -4.10 0.71
CA SER A 97 11.28 -3.85 0.06
C SER A 97 10.49 -2.72 0.72
N MET A 98 10.52 -2.66 2.05
CA MET A 98 9.93 -1.53 2.79
C MET A 98 10.64 -0.22 2.44
N GLY A 99 11.99 -0.24 2.43
CA GLY A 99 12.79 0.92 2.03
C GLY A 99 12.51 1.36 0.59
N LEU A 100 12.44 0.42 -0.35
CA LEU A 100 12.11 0.71 -1.74
C LEU A 100 10.72 1.33 -1.88
N ASN A 101 9.70 0.76 -1.23
CA ASN A 101 8.35 1.32 -1.26
C ASN A 101 8.31 2.74 -0.67
N LEU A 102 9.05 3.00 0.42
CA LEU A 102 9.18 4.33 0.99
C LEU A 102 9.79 5.33 0.00
N VAL A 103 10.93 4.99 -0.61
CA VAL A 103 11.60 5.85 -1.60
C VAL A 103 10.69 6.15 -2.79
N LEU A 104 10.03 5.14 -3.33
CA LEU A 104 9.12 5.32 -4.47
C LEU A 104 7.86 6.14 -4.10
N ARG A 105 7.40 6.06 -2.86
CA ARG A 105 6.30 6.90 -2.36
C ARG A 105 6.69 8.36 -2.19
N LEU A 106 7.97 8.64 -1.97
CA LEU A 106 8.51 10.00 -1.84
C LEU A 106 8.82 10.65 -3.20
N ALA A 107 8.56 9.97 -4.33
CA ALA A 107 8.83 10.51 -5.66
C ALA A 107 8.14 11.86 -5.95
N TRP A 108 7.05 12.20 -5.26
CA TRP A 108 6.39 13.51 -5.37
C TRP A 108 7.30 14.68 -4.93
N LEU A 109 8.30 14.43 -4.08
CA LEU A 109 9.27 15.47 -3.67
C LEU A 109 10.02 16.04 -4.87
N GLN A 110 10.20 15.28 -5.95
CA GLN A 110 10.81 15.75 -7.17
C GLN A 110 10.07 16.99 -7.73
N THR A 111 8.76 17.07 -7.59
CA THR A 111 7.95 18.22 -8.04
C THR A 111 8.37 19.53 -7.34
N ILE A 112 8.87 19.42 -6.10
CA ILE A 112 9.31 20.55 -5.28
C ILE A 112 10.79 20.88 -5.53
N ILE A 113 11.63 19.84 -5.51
CA ILE A 113 13.10 19.99 -5.54
C ILE A 113 13.57 20.44 -6.92
N HIS A 114 12.97 19.92 -7.96
CA HIS A 114 13.34 20.22 -9.34
C HIS A 114 12.12 20.61 -10.18
N PRO A 115 11.59 21.84 -9.99
CA PRO A 115 10.48 22.33 -10.79
C PRO A 115 10.84 22.48 -12.27
N ASN A 116 12.14 22.58 -12.60
CA ASN A 116 12.69 22.70 -13.94
C ASN A 116 13.85 21.70 -14.14
N PHE A 117 13.55 20.46 -14.45
CA PHE A 117 14.52 19.56 -15.08
C PHE A 117 14.76 20.04 -16.53
N GLY A 118 15.48 21.17 -16.66
CA GLY A 118 15.60 21.96 -17.89
C GLY A 118 16.46 21.34 -18.98
N SER A 119 16.87 20.09 -18.91
CA SER A 119 17.66 19.45 -19.97
C SER A 119 17.13 18.08 -20.41
N LEU A 120 16.28 17.44 -19.61
CA LEU A 120 15.58 16.24 -20.02
C LEU A 120 14.15 16.61 -20.41
N ASP A 121 13.74 16.18 -21.61
CA ASP A 121 12.37 16.33 -22.07
C ASP A 121 11.39 15.91 -20.94
N SER A 122 10.44 16.77 -20.60
CA SER A 122 9.45 16.50 -19.54
C SER A 122 8.70 15.19 -19.77
N ARG A 123 8.61 14.74 -21.02
CA ARG A 123 8.04 13.45 -21.42
C ARG A 123 8.87 12.27 -20.93
N VAL A 124 10.19 12.36 -21.01
CA VAL A 124 11.13 11.31 -20.55
C VAL A 124 11.02 11.17 -19.03
N THR A 125 11.03 12.28 -18.30
CA THR A 125 10.85 12.27 -16.83
C THR A 125 9.50 11.67 -16.44
N SER A 126 8.42 12.08 -17.11
CA SER A 126 7.08 11.52 -16.85
C SER A 126 7.01 10.02 -17.13
N PHE A 127 7.67 9.55 -18.19
CA PHE A 127 7.76 8.14 -18.51
C PHE A 127 8.50 7.35 -17.44
N PHE A 128 9.64 7.84 -16.94
CA PHE A 128 10.38 7.20 -15.86
C PHE A 128 9.56 7.13 -14.56
N LEU A 129 8.89 8.20 -14.19
CA LEU A 129 8.03 8.22 -13.00
C LEU A 129 6.86 7.24 -13.14
N ALA A 130 6.25 7.16 -14.31
CA ALA A 130 5.20 6.18 -14.59
C ALA A 130 5.72 4.74 -14.50
N ALA A 131 6.90 4.46 -15.07
CA ALA A 131 7.54 3.15 -14.98
C ALA A 131 7.86 2.76 -13.53
N LEU A 132 8.40 3.68 -12.73
CA LEU A 132 8.66 3.46 -11.31
C LEU A 132 7.38 3.17 -10.53
N GLU A 133 6.27 3.84 -10.85
CA GLU A 133 4.98 3.57 -10.22
C GLU A 133 4.44 2.18 -10.59
N VAL A 134 4.62 1.71 -11.82
CA VAL A 134 4.26 0.35 -12.24
C VAL A 134 5.08 -0.69 -11.47
N ILE A 135 6.40 -0.48 -11.36
CA ILE A 135 7.29 -1.36 -10.58
C ILE A 135 6.85 -1.38 -9.11
N ARG A 136 6.57 -0.23 -8.51
CA ARG A 136 6.09 -0.13 -7.13
C ARG A 136 4.80 -0.91 -6.93
N ARG A 137 3.84 -0.82 -7.84
CA ARG A 137 2.56 -1.54 -7.76
C ARG A 137 2.74 -3.04 -7.91
N GLY A 138 3.60 -3.50 -8.83
CA GLY A 138 3.94 -4.92 -8.97
C GLY A 138 4.58 -5.48 -7.69
N HIS A 139 5.53 -4.74 -7.14
CA HIS A 139 6.20 -5.06 -5.89
C HIS A 139 5.23 -5.09 -4.69
N TRP A 140 4.38 -4.08 -4.56
CA TRP A 140 3.35 -4.03 -3.52
C TRP A 140 2.38 -5.21 -3.62
N ASN A 141 1.96 -5.57 -4.83
CA ASN A 141 1.01 -6.67 -5.05
C ASN A 141 1.58 -8.03 -4.64
N PHE A 142 2.88 -8.24 -4.84
CA PHE A 142 3.54 -9.48 -4.41
C PHE A 142 3.38 -9.71 -2.90
N TYR A 143 3.71 -8.72 -2.06
CA TYR A 143 3.61 -8.86 -0.60
C TYR A 143 2.16 -8.89 -0.10
N ARG A 144 1.27 -8.22 -0.79
CA ARG A 144 -0.17 -8.31 -0.51
C ARG A 144 -0.68 -9.74 -0.75
N LEU A 145 -0.37 -10.34 -1.88
CA LEU A 145 -0.75 -11.72 -2.18
C LEU A 145 -0.12 -12.70 -1.20
N GLU A 146 1.13 -12.50 -0.81
CA GLU A 146 1.78 -13.30 0.23
C GLU A 146 1.02 -13.22 1.55
N ASN A 147 0.63 -12.00 1.97
CA ASN A 147 -0.14 -11.80 3.19
C ASN A 147 -1.53 -12.47 3.12
N GLU A 148 -2.23 -12.31 2.01
CA GLU A 148 -3.53 -12.96 1.78
C GLU A 148 -3.39 -14.50 1.77
N HIS A 149 -2.35 -15.03 1.13
CA HIS A 149 -2.09 -16.47 1.09
C HIS A 149 -1.86 -17.06 2.48
N LEU A 150 -1.01 -16.43 3.29
CA LEU A 150 -0.73 -16.90 4.65
C LEU A 150 -1.97 -16.82 5.56
N ASN A 151 -2.76 -15.77 5.44
CA ASN A 151 -4.00 -15.63 6.20
C ASN A 151 -5.06 -16.66 5.78
N ASN A 152 -5.16 -16.95 4.48
CA ASN A 152 -6.10 -17.96 3.98
C ASN A 152 -5.64 -19.38 4.29
N ALA A 153 -4.34 -19.68 4.19
CA ALA A 153 -3.79 -20.98 4.58
C ALA A 153 -4.09 -21.31 6.06
N GLY A 154 -4.04 -20.29 6.95
CA GLY A 154 -4.46 -20.43 8.35
C GLY A 154 -5.95 -20.79 8.51
N LYS A 155 -6.84 -20.16 7.71
CA LYS A 155 -8.27 -20.47 7.71
C LYS A 155 -8.58 -21.86 7.16
N PHE A 156 -7.91 -22.28 6.09
CA PHE A 156 -8.07 -23.64 5.53
C PHE A 156 -7.56 -24.72 6.47
N ARG A 157 -6.53 -24.46 7.29
CA ARG A 157 -6.11 -25.41 8.35
C ARG A 157 -7.17 -25.58 9.42
N ALA A 158 -7.91 -24.55 9.76
CA ALA A 158 -9.05 -24.67 10.69
C ALA A 158 -10.18 -25.56 10.13
N VAL A 159 -10.37 -25.58 8.80
CA VAL A 159 -11.35 -26.46 8.13
C VAL A 159 -10.87 -27.91 8.03
N LYS A 160 -9.55 -28.16 8.00
CA LYS A 160 -9.00 -29.54 8.01
C LYS A 160 -9.23 -30.30 9.32
N THR A 161 -9.67 -29.65 10.38
CA THR A 161 -10.07 -30.30 11.65
C THR A 161 -11.53 -30.74 11.64
N VAL A 162 -12.30 -30.40 10.61
CA VAL A 162 -13.64 -30.96 10.41
C VAL A 162 -13.48 -32.37 9.81
N PRO A 163 -13.91 -33.43 10.49
CA PRO A 163 -13.83 -34.79 9.93
C PRO A 163 -14.62 -34.82 8.63
N LEU A 164 -13.98 -35.31 7.57
CA LEU A 164 -14.64 -35.52 6.28
C LEU A 164 -15.80 -36.49 6.52
N PRO A 165 -17.00 -36.24 5.95
CA PRO A 165 -18.17 -37.10 6.16
C PRO A 165 -18.04 -38.49 5.51
N PHE A 166 -16.90 -38.79 4.88
CA PHE A 166 -16.59 -40.07 4.29
C PHE A 166 -15.37 -40.67 5.01
N HIS A 167 -15.61 -41.24 6.21
CA HIS A 167 -14.76 -42.34 6.65
C HIS A 167 -15.19 -43.56 5.81
N GLU A 168 -14.30 -44.03 4.96
CA GLU A 168 -14.39 -45.42 4.51
C GLU A 168 -14.36 -46.28 5.78
N VAL A 169 -15.45 -46.94 6.05
CA VAL A 169 -15.51 -48.01 7.04
C VAL A 169 -14.73 -49.12 6.38
N ASP A 170 -13.49 -49.33 6.81
CA ASP A 170 -12.80 -50.58 6.54
C ASP A 170 -13.58 -51.67 7.22
N ASP A 171 -14.41 -52.39 6.46
CA ASP A 171 -15.04 -53.66 6.88
C ASP A 171 -13.95 -54.68 6.98
N ASP A 172 -13.61 -55.11 8.25
CA ASP A 172 -12.90 -56.35 8.54
C ASP A 172 -13.80 -57.59 8.30
#